data_a6afbaedcfc4fc7e0f60713eda257432
#
_entry.id   a6afbaedcfc4fc7e0f60713eda257432
#
_cell.length_a   1.000
_cell.length_b   1.000
_cell.length_c   1.000
_cell.angle_alpha   90.00
_cell.angle_beta   90.00
_cell.angle_gamma   90.00
#
_symmetry.space_group_name_H-M   'P 1'
#
loop_
_entity.id
_entity.type
_entity.pdbx_description
1 polymer ?
#
loop_
_entity_poly.entity_id
_entity_poly.type
_entity_poly.pdbx_seq_one_letter_code
_entity_poly.pdbx_strand_id
1 'polypeptide(L)'
;RYSQELFGTKGGVKMSPDLEFYTDINGYMTNVTLANAEQYMDESHMFEDEINHFADCILNGTPCRAPAGDGVQIMRILDAIYESARTGHEVIL
;
A
#
# COMPACT_ATOMS: atom_id res chain seq x y z
N ARG A 1 -8.54 -0.99 -15.93
CA ARG A 1 -7.15 -0.86 -15.48
C ARG A 1 -7.08 0.06 -14.26
N TYR A 2 -6.48 -0.39 -13.21
CA TYR A 2 -6.19 0.46 -12.07
C TYR A 2 -4.68 0.58 -11.87
N SER A 3 -4.25 1.67 -11.27
CA SER A 3 -2.87 1.86 -10.85
C SER A 3 -2.86 2.55 -9.49
N GLN A 4 -1.81 2.32 -8.74
CA GLN A 4 -1.58 2.97 -7.45
C GLN A 4 -0.26 3.70 -7.51
N GLU A 5 -0.30 4.98 -7.20
CA GLU A 5 0.87 5.84 -7.18
C GLU A 5 0.87 6.63 -5.88
N LEU A 6 1.99 6.64 -5.19
CA LEU A 6 2.18 7.41 -3.96
C LEU A 6 3.42 8.28 -4.12
N PHE A 7 3.27 9.56 -3.85
CA PHE A 7 4.36 10.53 -3.94
C PHE A 7 4.58 11.18 -2.59
N GLY A 8 5.81 11.08 -2.10
CA GLY A 8 6.25 11.73 -0.88
C GLY A 8 7.30 12.79 -1.18
N THR A 9 7.74 13.47 -0.13
CA THR A 9 8.76 14.53 -0.25
C THR A 9 10.16 14.01 -0.58
N LYS A 10 10.41 12.72 -0.35
CA LYS A 10 11.74 12.10 -0.56
C LYS A 10 11.75 11.03 -1.64
N GLY A 11 10.61 10.69 -2.19
CA GLY A 11 10.49 9.67 -3.21
C GLY A 11 9.05 9.28 -3.48
N GLY A 12 8.87 8.29 -4.33
CA GLY A 12 7.56 7.80 -4.69
C GLY A 12 7.57 6.34 -5.10
N VAL A 13 6.39 5.76 -5.21
CA VAL A 13 6.19 4.40 -5.69
C VAL A 13 5.01 4.36 -6.65
N LYS A 14 5.18 3.55 -7.68
CA LYS A 14 4.12 3.22 -8.63
C LYS A 14 4.00 1.70 -8.70
N MET A 15 2.79 1.18 -8.68
CA MET A 15 2.57 -0.26 -8.59
C MET A 15 2.01 -0.90 -9.85
N SER A 16 1.57 -0.14 -10.83
CA SER A 16 0.99 -0.74 -12.05
C SER A 16 1.27 0.16 -13.25
N PRO A 17 1.59 -0.39 -14.42
CA PRO A 17 1.70 -1.83 -14.73
C PRO A 17 2.88 -2.53 -14.07
N ASP A 18 3.95 -1.80 -13.80
CA ASP A 18 5.17 -2.33 -13.19
C ASP A 18 5.42 -1.67 -11.85
N LEU A 19 6.16 -2.36 -10.98
CA LEU A 19 6.59 -1.81 -9.70
C LEU A 19 7.79 -0.89 -9.93
N GLU A 20 7.64 0.39 -9.66
CA GLU A 20 8.70 1.39 -9.84
C GLU A 20 8.89 2.18 -8.55
N PHE A 21 10.15 2.43 -8.19
CA PHE A 21 10.52 3.28 -7.05
C PHE A 21 11.29 4.48 -7.55
N TYR A 22 10.92 5.65 -7.06
CA TYR A 22 11.58 6.91 -7.39
C TYR A 22 12.19 7.50 -6.14
N THR A 23 13.45 7.92 -6.23
CA THR A 23 14.14 8.61 -5.15
C THR A 23 15.19 9.56 -5.69
N ASP A 24 15.64 10.47 -4.86
CA ASP A 24 16.72 11.39 -5.18
C ASP A 24 18.07 10.72 -4.85
N ILE A 25 18.94 10.64 -5.85
CA ILE A 25 20.32 10.20 -5.67
C ILE A 25 21.24 11.30 -6.18
N ASN A 26 22.01 11.89 -5.31
CA ASN A 26 22.95 12.99 -5.62
C ASN A 26 22.29 14.19 -6.35
N GLY A 27 21.08 14.54 -5.97
CA GLY A 27 20.33 15.63 -6.59
C GLY A 27 19.57 15.25 -7.87
N TYR A 28 19.61 14.00 -8.27
CA TYR A 28 18.91 13.51 -9.46
C TYR A 28 17.74 12.62 -9.09
N MET A 29 16.56 12.91 -9.63
CA MET A 29 15.41 12.03 -9.51
C MET A 29 15.70 10.74 -10.30
N THR A 30 15.72 9.61 -9.60
CA THR A 30 16.17 8.34 -10.15
C THR A 30 15.10 7.27 -9.95
N ASN A 31 14.91 6.42 -10.97
CA ASN A 31 14.09 5.22 -10.85
C ASN A 31 14.98 4.09 -10.34
N VAL A 32 14.72 3.61 -9.13
CA VAL A 32 15.47 2.54 -8.46
C VAL A 32 14.57 1.33 -8.32
N THR A 33 14.30 0.67 -9.43
CA THR A 33 13.43 -0.50 -9.46
C THR A 33 14.17 -1.74 -8.97
N LEU A 34 13.49 -2.58 -8.19
CA LEU A 34 14.06 -3.82 -7.71
C LEU A 34 14.34 -4.78 -8.88
N ALA A 35 15.48 -5.45 -8.86
CA ALA A 35 15.87 -6.40 -9.92
C ALA A 35 14.87 -7.54 -10.09
N ASN A 36 14.17 -7.92 -8.99
CA ASN A 36 13.20 -9.00 -8.97
C ASN A 36 11.77 -8.45 -8.76
N ALA A 37 11.45 -7.30 -9.34
CA ALA A 37 10.17 -6.65 -9.13
C ALA A 37 8.98 -7.55 -9.48
N GLU A 38 9.10 -8.35 -10.53
CA GLU A 38 8.05 -9.29 -10.94
C GLU A 38 7.65 -10.26 -9.83
N GLN A 39 8.62 -10.71 -9.02
CA GLN A 39 8.36 -11.62 -7.91
C GLN A 39 7.44 -11.00 -6.85
N TYR A 40 7.54 -9.68 -6.66
CA TYR A 40 6.72 -8.96 -5.68
C TYR A 40 5.36 -8.56 -6.23
N MET A 41 5.16 -8.70 -7.53
CA MET A 41 3.88 -8.41 -8.20
C MET A 41 3.07 -9.68 -8.50
N ASP A 42 3.59 -10.85 -8.14
CA ASP A 42 2.88 -12.11 -8.29
C ASP A 42 1.77 -12.24 -7.21
N GLU A 43 0.54 -12.20 -7.66
CA GLU A 43 -0.64 -12.30 -6.79
C GLU A 43 -1.14 -13.75 -6.64
N SER A 44 -0.46 -14.73 -7.24
CA SER A 44 -0.95 -16.12 -7.30
C SER A 44 -1.10 -16.78 -5.92
N HIS A 45 -0.30 -16.36 -4.94
CA HIS A 45 -0.30 -16.86 -3.56
C HIS A 45 -0.80 -15.86 -2.53
N MET A 46 -1.42 -14.78 -2.97
CA MET A 46 -1.80 -13.66 -2.11
C MET A 46 -2.71 -14.09 -0.95
N PHE A 47 -3.76 -14.84 -1.23
CA PHE A 47 -4.69 -15.28 -0.20
C PHE A 47 -4.11 -16.35 0.70
N GLU A 48 -3.30 -17.25 0.16
CA GLU A 48 -2.61 -18.27 0.94
C GLU A 48 -1.64 -17.63 1.93
N ASP A 49 -0.85 -16.67 1.48
CA ASP A 49 0.11 -15.95 2.31
C ASP A 49 -0.60 -15.17 3.42
N GLU A 50 -1.74 -14.55 3.12
CA GLU A 50 -2.56 -13.84 4.10
C GLU A 50 -3.03 -14.77 5.22
N ILE A 51 -3.61 -15.91 4.87
CA ILE A 51 -4.12 -16.87 5.85
C ILE A 51 -2.99 -17.49 6.66
N ASN A 52 -1.90 -17.87 6.03
CA ASN A 52 -0.73 -18.41 6.69
C ASN A 52 -0.11 -17.41 7.66
N HIS A 53 -0.01 -16.16 7.28
CA HIS A 53 0.48 -15.10 8.16
C HIS A 53 -0.40 -14.93 9.39
N PHE A 54 -1.71 -14.94 9.23
CA PHE A 54 -2.64 -14.83 10.36
C PHE A 54 -2.51 -16.03 11.32
N ALA A 55 -2.42 -17.24 10.78
CA ALA A 55 -2.22 -18.44 11.58
C ALA A 55 -0.90 -18.37 12.37
N ASP A 56 0.19 -17.93 11.75
CA ASP A 56 1.48 -17.76 12.40
C ASP A 56 1.42 -16.75 13.53
N CYS A 57 0.68 -15.66 13.36
CA CYS A 57 0.49 -14.64 14.39
C CYS A 57 -0.19 -15.25 15.64
N ILE A 58 -1.19 -16.10 15.45
CA ILE A 58 -1.89 -16.77 16.53
C ILE A 58 -0.97 -17.77 17.23
N LEU A 59 -0.25 -18.61 16.47
CA LEU A 59 0.61 -19.65 17.01
C LEU A 59 1.82 -19.10 17.76
N ASN A 60 2.41 -18.02 17.27
CA ASN A 60 3.65 -17.45 17.80
C ASN A 60 3.44 -16.20 18.65
N GLY A 61 2.21 -15.71 18.78
CA GLY A 61 1.90 -14.50 19.54
C GLY A 61 2.52 -13.23 18.95
N THR A 62 2.78 -13.21 17.65
CA THR A 62 3.38 -12.06 16.95
C THR A 62 2.32 -11.08 16.45
N PRO A 63 2.67 -9.78 16.34
CA PRO A 63 1.74 -8.80 15.77
C PRO A 63 1.38 -9.10 14.33
N CYS A 64 0.10 -8.96 13.99
CA CYS A 64 -0.37 -9.10 12.62
C CYS A 64 -0.02 -7.85 11.79
N ARG A 65 0.41 -8.03 10.54
CA ARG A 65 0.69 -6.91 9.62
C ARG A 65 -0.54 -6.10 9.26
N ALA A 66 -1.71 -6.74 9.26
CA ALA A 66 -2.98 -6.11 8.94
C ALA A 66 -3.93 -6.24 10.13
N PRO A 67 -3.69 -5.51 11.23
CA PRO A 67 -4.54 -5.58 12.42
C PRO A 67 -5.91 -5.00 12.16
N ALA A 68 -6.89 -5.38 12.97
CA ALA A 68 -8.26 -4.91 12.84
C ALA A 68 -8.38 -3.38 12.91
N GLY A 69 -7.48 -2.71 13.66
CA GLY A 69 -7.45 -1.25 13.72
C GLY A 69 -7.20 -0.59 12.38
N ASP A 70 -6.41 -1.21 11.51
CA ASP A 70 -6.19 -0.71 10.16
C ASP A 70 -7.46 -0.78 9.33
N GLY A 71 -8.28 -1.82 9.53
CA GLY A 71 -9.59 -1.92 8.89
C GLY A 71 -10.52 -0.79 9.28
N VAL A 72 -10.54 -0.41 10.57
CA VAL A 72 -11.29 0.75 11.05
C VAL A 72 -10.81 2.03 10.37
N GLN A 73 -9.49 2.22 10.26
CA GLN A 73 -8.93 3.40 9.60
C GLN A 73 -9.30 3.47 8.12
N ILE A 74 -9.29 2.33 7.42
CA ILE A 74 -9.75 2.26 6.03
C ILE A 74 -11.21 2.67 5.90
N MET A 75 -12.08 2.21 6.80
CA MET A 75 -13.50 2.59 6.81
C MET A 75 -13.67 4.10 7.04
N ARG A 76 -12.89 4.69 7.92
CA ARG A 76 -12.90 6.15 8.14
C ARG A 76 -12.49 6.91 6.87
N ILE A 77 -11.50 6.42 6.15
CA ILE A 77 -11.07 7.01 4.87
C ILE A 77 -12.19 6.92 3.85
N LEU A 78 -12.83 5.77 3.72
CA LEU A 78 -13.96 5.59 2.79
C LEU A 78 -15.13 6.52 3.12
N ASP A 79 -15.51 6.62 4.39
CA ASP A 79 -16.57 7.55 4.83
C ASP A 79 -16.19 9.00 4.49
N ALA A 80 -14.94 9.37 4.69
CA ALA A 80 -14.45 10.70 4.36
C ALA A 80 -14.50 10.99 2.85
N ILE A 81 -14.23 9.98 2.02
CA ILE A 81 -14.37 10.11 0.55
C ILE A 81 -15.82 10.40 0.17
N TYR A 82 -16.78 9.68 0.73
CA TYR A 82 -18.19 9.92 0.47
C TYR A 82 -18.64 11.30 0.97
N GLU A 83 -18.18 11.70 2.14
CA GLU A 83 -18.48 13.03 2.68
C GLU A 83 -17.89 14.14 1.80
N SER A 84 -16.65 13.99 1.37
CA SER A 84 -16.00 14.95 0.45
C SER A 84 -16.75 15.04 -0.87
N ALA A 85 -17.18 13.92 -1.41
CA ALA A 85 -17.98 13.90 -2.65
C ALA A 85 -19.33 14.61 -2.47
N ARG A 86 -19.95 14.45 -1.30
CA ARG A 86 -21.24 15.09 -1.00
C ARG A 86 -21.12 16.60 -0.81
N THR A 87 -20.08 17.05 -0.13
CA THR A 87 -19.89 18.47 0.22
C THR A 87 -19.11 19.27 -0.81
N GLY A 88 -18.29 18.59 -1.63
CA GLY A 88 -17.36 19.25 -2.55
C GLY A 88 -16.12 19.83 -1.87
N HIS A 89 -15.88 19.48 -0.60
CA HIS A 89 -14.76 19.98 0.19
C HIS A 89 -13.91 18.85 0.73
N GLU A 90 -12.65 19.16 1.07
CA GLU A 90 -11.79 18.21 1.76
C GLU A 90 -12.35 17.83 3.13
N VAL A 91 -12.00 16.64 3.59
CA VAL A 91 -12.31 16.14 4.92
C VAL A 91 -11.00 15.84 5.64
N ILE A 92 -10.81 16.44 6.80
CA ILE A 92 -9.63 16.22 7.64
C ILE A 92 -9.94 15.07 8.60
N LEU A 93 -9.10 14.06 8.58
CA LEU A 93 -9.24 12.87 9.44
C LEU A 93 -8.58 13.04 10.79
#